data_b8a4f278b6f4985ea194e0da50e07cb5
#
_entry.id   b8a4f278b6f4985ea194e0da50e07cb5
#
_cell.length_a   1.000
_cell.length_b   1.000
_cell.length_c   1.000
_cell.angle_alpha   90.00
_cell.angle_beta   90.00
_cell.angle_gamma   90.00
#
_symmetry.space_group_name_H-M   'P 1'
#
loop_
_entity.id
_entity.type
_entity.pdbx_description
1 polymer ?
#
loop_
_entity_poly.entity_id
_entity_poly.type
_entity_poly.pdbx_seq_one_letter_code
_entity_poly.pdbx_strand_id
1 'polypeptide(L)'
;MNYLPENLKFEEGVAFINDFSLLDISSEHGTPLYVYDWENIKNNISEFTTSFGNETLYRYAAKAFICKKLVTLLDENNWGVDVVSGGEMATVLSAVGTLENTLFNGTYKTKEEIDYF
;
A
#
# COMPACT_ATOMS: atom_id res chain seq x y z
N MET A 1 18.73 -10.81 16.43
CA MET A 1 17.76 -10.81 15.33
C MET A 1 17.74 -9.39 14.79
N ASN A 2 18.12 -9.18 13.53
CA ASN A 2 18.16 -7.83 12.94
C ASN A 2 16.74 -7.52 12.45
N TYR A 3 16.06 -6.58 13.07
CA TYR A 3 14.67 -6.19 12.72
C TYR A 3 14.61 -5.11 11.61
N LEU A 4 15.76 -4.76 11.04
CA LEU A 4 15.81 -3.77 9.97
C LEU A 4 15.47 -4.43 8.64
N PRO A 5 14.73 -3.74 7.75
CA PRO A 5 14.49 -4.19 6.38
C PRO A 5 15.83 -4.49 5.66
N GLU A 6 15.85 -5.50 4.80
CA GLU A 6 17.07 -5.91 4.07
C GLU A 6 17.63 -4.80 3.17
N ASN A 7 16.75 -3.93 2.66
CA ASN A 7 17.10 -2.80 1.81
C ASN A 7 17.51 -1.53 2.59
N LEU A 8 17.49 -1.56 3.94
CA LEU A 8 17.95 -0.46 4.78
C LEU A 8 19.42 -0.69 5.18
N LYS A 9 20.29 0.23 4.82
CA LYS A 9 21.70 0.22 5.20
C LYS A 9 22.12 1.54 5.84
N PHE A 10 23.22 1.51 6.57
CA PHE A 10 23.83 2.70 7.18
C PHE A 10 25.27 2.83 6.66
N GLU A 11 25.60 4.00 6.13
CA GLU A 11 26.93 4.36 5.67
C GLU A 11 27.32 5.69 6.32
N GLU A 12 28.44 5.72 7.05
CA GLU A 12 28.94 6.90 7.78
C GLU A 12 27.89 7.61 8.65
N GLY A 13 26.97 6.84 9.25
CA GLY A 13 25.89 7.36 10.11
C GLY A 13 24.65 7.87 9.37
N VAL A 14 24.63 7.81 8.04
CA VAL A 14 23.47 8.13 7.20
C VAL A 14 22.71 6.85 6.83
N ALA A 15 21.39 6.89 6.94
CA ALA A 15 20.52 5.79 6.53
C ALA A 15 20.20 5.88 5.04
N PHE A 16 20.23 4.74 4.37
CA PHE A 16 19.87 4.58 2.95
C PHE A 16 18.79 3.51 2.79
N ILE A 17 17.83 3.75 1.91
CA ILE A 17 16.96 2.72 1.36
C ILE A 17 17.41 2.46 -0.07
N ASN A 18 17.87 1.23 -0.35
CA ASN A 18 18.60 0.91 -1.56
C ASN A 18 19.80 1.88 -1.73
N ASP A 19 19.82 2.67 -2.80
CA ASP A 19 20.86 3.66 -3.07
C ASP A 19 20.45 5.11 -2.76
N PHE A 20 19.28 5.30 -2.13
CA PHE A 20 18.75 6.63 -1.81
C PHE A 20 19.05 7.02 -0.35
N SER A 21 19.77 8.12 -0.19
CA SER A 21 20.04 8.72 1.12
C SER A 21 18.73 9.28 1.72
N LEU A 22 18.35 8.81 2.92
CA LEU A 22 17.20 9.37 3.63
C LEU A 22 17.44 10.81 4.11
N LEU A 23 18.71 11.20 4.28
CA LEU A 23 19.06 12.57 4.60
C LEU A 23 18.78 13.51 3.42
N ASP A 24 19.14 13.10 2.20
CA ASP A 24 18.89 13.90 1.00
C ASP A 24 17.38 14.01 0.71
N ILE A 25 16.65 12.89 0.79
CA ILE A 25 15.19 12.87 0.66
C ILE A 25 14.54 13.81 1.68
N SER A 26 14.97 13.77 2.95
CA SER A 26 14.41 14.63 3.98
C SER A 26 14.74 16.11 3.77
N SER A 27 15.92 16.39 3.21
CA SER A 27 16.35 17.76 2.90
C SER A 27 15.57 18.36 1.74
N GLU A 28 15.19 17.54 0.75
CA GLU A 28 14.41 17.96 -0.41
C GLU A 28 12.91 18.12 -0.08
N HIS A 29 12.34 17.19 0.68
CA HIS A 29 10.90 17.11 0.91
C HIS A 29 10.45 17.55 2.30
N GLY A 30 11.36 17.81 3.22
CA GLY A 30 11.08 18.18 4.61
C GLY A 30 10.76 16.98 5.51
N THR A 31 10.51 17.28 6.78
CA THR A 31 10.13 16.29 7.82
C THR A 31 8.97 16.83 8.65
N PRO A 32 8.07 15.98 9.19
CA PRO A 32 8.06 14.50 9.10
C PRO A 32 7.68 13.99 7.71
N LEU A 33 8.19 12.80 7.33
CA LEU A 33 8.07 12.25 5.98
C LEU A 33 7.91 10.73 6.05
N TYR A 34 6.97 10.19 5.25
CA TYR A 34 6.88 8.76 4.97
C TYR A 34 7.58 8.45 3.65
N VAL A 35 8.47 7.46 3.66
CA VAL A 35 9.18 6.98 2.47
C VAL A 35 8.72 5.56 2.17
N TYR A 36 8.27 5.30 0.96
CA TYR A 36 7.83 4.00 0.49
C TYR A 36 8.76 3.48 -0.60
N ASP A 37 9.37 2.32 -0.37
CA ASP A 37 10.11 1.59 -1.40
C ASP A 37 9.13 0.88 -2.33
N TRP A 38 8.97 1.46 -3.53
CA TRP A 38 8.00 0.97 -4.51
C TRP A 38 8.36 -0.39 -5.09
N GLU A 39 9.64 -0.65 -5.29
CA GLU A 39 10.11 -1.96 -5.78
C GLU A 39 9.87 -3.06 -4.73
N ASN A 40 10.10 -2.76 -3.46
CA ASN A 40 9.81 -3.69 -2.38
C ASN A 40 8.31 -4.00 -2.26
N ILE A 41 7.43 -3.00 -2.46
CA ILE A 41 5.98 -3.23 -2.50
C ILE A 41 5.61 -4.20 -3.64
N LYS A 42 6.14 -4.01 -4.85
CA LYS A 42 5.91 -4.91 -6.00
C LYS A 42 6.42 -6.33 -5.73
N ASN A 43 7.61 -6.44 -5.15
CA ASN A 43 8.21 -7.73 -4.81
C ASN A 43 7.36 -8.48 -3.78
N ASN A 44 6.84 -7.80 -2.75
CA ASN A 44 5.96 -8.41 -1.76
C ASN A 44 4.67 -8.93 -2.38
N ILE A 45 4.02 -8.18 -3.28
CA ILE A 45 2.83 -8.64 -4.01
C ILE A 45 3.15 -9.91 -4.80
N SER A 46 4.26 -9.91 -5.54
CA SER A 46 4.70 -11.05 -6.34
C SER A 46 5.02 -12.28 -5.48
N GLU A 47 5.71 -12.08 -4.35
CA GLU A 47 6.05 -13.15 -3.42
C GLU A 47 4.81 -13.80 -2.80
N PHE A 48 3.83 -13.00 -2.35
CA PHE A 48 2.56 -13.51 -1.85
C PHE A 48 1.82 -14.30 -2.93
N THR A 49 1.70 -13.75 -4.13
CA THR A 49 1.01 -14.42 -5.25
C THR A 49 1.69 -15.74 -5.61
N THR A 50 3.01 -15.78 -5.63
CA THR A 50 3.79 -16.99 -5.91
C THR A 50 3.64 -18.04 -4.81
N SER A 51 3.63 -17.59 -3.55
CA SER A 51 3.59 -18.50 -2.38
C SER A 51 2.23 -19.15 -2.18
N PHE A 52 1.14 -18.44 -2.43
CA PHE A 52 -0.23 -18.92 -2.19
C PHE A 52 -0.99 -19.34 -3.46
N GLY A 53 -0.45 -19.04 -4.64
CA GLY A 53 -0.97 -19.47 -5.93
C GLY A 53 -2.12 -18.62 -6.47
N ASN A 54 -2.39 -18.75 -7.77
CA ASN A 54 -3.33 -17.91 -8.52
C ASN A 54 -4.82 -18.19 -8.21
N GLU A 55 -5.13 -19.29 -7.52
CA GLU A 55 -6.50 -19.62 -7.08
C GLU A 55 -6.90 -18.88 -5.78
N THR A 56 -5.96 -18.15 -5.18
CA THR A 56 -6.18 -17.40 -3.94
C THR A 56 -6.79 -16.03 -4.25
N LEU A 57 -7.82 -15.64 -3.50
CA LEU A 57 -8.39 -14.29 -3.55
C LEU A 57 -7.62 -13.38 -2.58
N TYR A 58 -6.79 -12.53 -3.14
CA TYR A 58 -6.00 -11.57 -2.38
C TYR A 58 -6.77 -10.29 -2.13
N ARG A 59 -6.66 -9.75 -0.91
CA ARG A 59 -7.16 -8.41 -0.57
C ARG A 59 -6.17 -7.68 0.32
N TYR A 60 -5.85 -6.47 -0.10
CA TYR A 60 -4.98 -5.58 0.66
C TYR A 60 -5.80 -4.75 1.65
N ALA A 61 -5.37 -4.71 2.92
CA ALA A 61 -6.03 -3.91 3.95
C ALA A 61 -5.63 -2.43 3.84
N ALA A 62 -6.52 -1.61 3.27
CA ALA A 62 -6.29 -0.19 2.99
C ALA A 62 -5.94 0.66 4.22
N LYS A 63 -6.43 0.26 5.40
CA LYS A 63 -6.14 0.95 6.67
C LYS A 63 -4.66 1.09 7.00
N ALA A 64 -3.79 0.25 6.43
CA ALA A 64 -2.35 0.32 6.65
C ALA A 64 -1.74 1.50 5.89
N PHE A 65 -2.12 1.67 4.65
CA PHE A 65 -1.75 2.77 3.75
C PHE A 65 -2.55 2.64 2.46
N ILE A 66 -3.04 3.74 1.91
CA ILE A 66 -3.70 3.75 0.60
C ILE A 66 -3.34 4.99 -0.21
N CYS A 67 -3.05 4.79 -1.49
CA CYS A 67 -2.97 5.83 -2.50
C CYS A 67 -3.37 5.26 -3.86
N LYS A 68 -3.73 6.12 -4.81
CA LYS A 68 -4.16 5.69 -6.15
C LYS A 68 -3.16 4.78 -6.85
N LYS A 69 -1.88 5.11 -6.78
CA LYS A 69 -0.81 4.31 -7.40
C LYS A 69 -0.75 2.89 -6.85
N LEU A 70 -0.96 2.71 -5.53
CA LEU A 70 -1.02 1.39 -4.91
C LEU A 70 -2.25 0.62 -5.36
N VAL A 71 -3.42 1.26 -5.38
CA VAL A 71 -4.67 0.62 -5.83
C VAL A 71 -4.56 0.16 -7.28
N THR A 72 -4.01 0.99 -8.17
CA THR A 72 -3.76 0.59 -9.56
C THR A 72 -2.82 -0.62 -9.65
N LEU A 73 -1.74 -0.65 -8.87
CA LEU A 73 -0.82 -1.78 -8.83
C LEU A 73 -1.49 -3.07 -8.33
N LEU A 74 -2.35 -2.97 -7.31
CA LEU A 74 -3.12 -4.10 -6.79
C LEU A 74 -4.07 -4.66 -7.85
N ASP A 75 -4.82 -3.79 -8.53
CA ASP A 75 -5.75 -4.14 -9.59
C ASP A 75 -5.05 -4.83 -10.78
N GLU A 76 -3.91 -4.29 -11.24
CA GLU A 76 -3.06 -4.88 -12.29
C GLU A 76 -2.58 -6.30 -11.93
N ASN A 77 -2.51 -6.63 -10.64
CA ASN A 77 -2.12 -7.95 -10.14
C ASN A 77 -3.33 -8.82 -9.70
N ASN A 78 -4.56 -8.41 -10.01
CA ASN A 78 -5.81 -9.07 -9.60
C ASN A 78 -6.00 -9.15 -8.07
N TRP A 79 -5.44 -8.21 -7.32
CA TRP A 79 -5.70 -8.05 -5.91
C TRP A 79 -6.86 -7.09 -5.67
N GLY A 80 -7.77 -7.46 -4.79
CA GLY A 80 -8.80 -6.56 -4.30
C GLY A 80 -8.30 -5.69 -3.14
N VAL A 81 -9.18 -4.81 -2.67
CA VAL A 81 -8.92 -3.91 -1.55
C VAL A 81 -9.95 -4.12 -0.45
N ASP A 82 -9.50 -4.26 0.78
CA ASP A 82 -10.34 -4.25 1.99
C ASP A 82 -10.32 -2.83 2.58
N VAL A 83 -11.43 -2.11 2.44
CA VAL A 83 -11.61 -0.73 2.87
C VAL A 83 -12.44 -0.63 4.15
N VAL A 84 -12.20 0.38 4.96
CA VAL A 84 -12.90 0.59 6.23
C VAL A 84 -13.57 1.97 6.34
N SER A 85 -13.50 2.79 5.29
CA SER A 85 -14.09 4.14 5.28
C SER A 85 -14.49 4.59 3.89
N GLY A 86 -15.40 5.57 3.83
CA GLY A 86 -15.78 6.25 2.58
C GLY A 86 -14.61 6.93 1.86
N GLY A 87 -13.62 7.45 2.59
CA GLY A 87 -12.41 8.03 2.01
C GLY A 87 -11.53 7.01 1.29
N GLU A 88 -11.40 5.81 1.85
CA GLU A 88 -10.69 4.71 1.20
C GLU A 88 -11.44 4.23 -0.05
N MET A 89 -12.78 4.09 0.02
CA MET A 89 -13.62 3.78 -1.15
C MET A 89 -13.46 4.81 -2.26
N ALA A 90 -13.49 6.10 -1.94
CA ALA A 90 -13.28 7.18 -2.91
C ALA A 90 -11.90 7.10 -3.57
N THR A 91 -10.87 6.68 -2.83
CA THR A 91 -9.53 6.47 -3.36
C THR A 91 -9.52 5.31 -4.36
N VAL A 92 -10.18 4.18 -4.05
CA VAL A 92 -10.31 3.04 -4.97
C VAL A 92 -11.04 3.47 -6.24
N LEU A 93 -12.24 4.07 -6.13
CA LEU A 93 -13.01 4.54 -7.28
C LEU A 93 -12.22 5.51 -8.16
N SER A 94 -11.45 6.41 -7.55
CA SER A 94 -10.66 7.39 -8.30
C SER A 94 -9.41 6.80 -8.96
N ALA A 95 -8.99 5.60 -8.57
CA ALA A 95 -7.86 4.89 -9.15
C ALA A 95 -8.28 3.96 -10.30
N VAL A 96 -9.34 3.16 -10.09
CA VAL A 96 -9.72 2.06 -11.01
C VAL A 96 -11.17 2.16 -11.53
N GLY A 97 -11.96 3.12 -11.05
CA GLY A 97 -13.30 3.40 -11.57
C GLY A 97 -14.42 2.46 -11.11
N THR A 98 -14.11 1.46 -10.27
CA THR A 98 -15.07 0.47 -9.78
C THR A 98 -14.75 0.03 -8.36
N LEU A 99 -15.75 -0.50 -7.64
CA LEU A 99 -15.60 -1.17 -6.34
C LEU A 99 -15.81 -2.69 -6.43
N GLU A 100 -15.92 -3.26 -7.62
CA GLU A 100 -16.27 -4.66 -7.84
C GLU A 100 -15.35 -5.64 -7.08
N ASN A 101 -14.04 -5.36 -7.02
CA ASN A 101 -13.08 -6.18 -6.28
C ASN A 101 -12.72 -5.56 -4.91
N THR A 102 -13.67 -4.87 -4.28
CA THR A 102 -13.50 -4.21 -2.99
C THR A 102 -14.38 -4.86 -1.95
N LEU A 103 -13.89 -4.96 -0.71
CA LEU A 103 -14.67 -5.38 0.44
C LEU A 103 -14.78 -4.20 1.41
N PHE A 104 -16.01 -3.77 1.72
CA PHE A 104 -16.22 -2.76 2.78
C PHE A 104 -16.32 -3.44 4.14
N ASN A 105 -15.24 -3.39 4.88
CA ASN A 105 -15.12 -3.96 6.22
C ASN A 105 -15.18 -2.85 7.30
N GLY A 106 -14.84 -3.17 8.54
CA GLY A 106 -14.79 -2.21 9.64
C GLY A 106 -15.92 -2.37 10.63
N THR A 107 -15.71 -1.84 11.84
CA THR A 107 -16.60 -1.99 12.99
C THR A 107 -17.76 -1.02 12.98
N TYR A 108 -17.64 0.08 12.23
CA TYR A 108 -18.67 1.11 12.10
C TYR A 108 -18.80 1.55 10.64
N LYS A 109 -20.04 1.65 10.17
CA LYS A 109 -20.41 2.13 8.85
C LYS A 109 -21.60 3.06 8.98
N THR A 110 -21.52 4.23 8.37
CA THR A 110 -22.68 5.12 8.26
C THR A 110 -23.61 4.65 7.14
N LYS A 111 -24.85 5.12 7.18
CA LYS A 111 -25.79 4.84 6.10
C LYS A 111 -25.30 5.42 4.77
N GLU A 112 -24.75 6.63 4.80
CA GLU A 112 -24.20 7.32 3.65
C GLU A 112 -23.03 6.54 3.02
N GLU A 113 -22.15 5.93 3.82
CA GLU A 113 -21.08 5.08 3.33
C GLU A 113 -21.59 3.79 2.72
N ILE A 114 -22.64 3.19 3.29
CA ILE A 114 -23.27 1.99 2.74
C ILE A 114 -23.98 2.30 1.42
N ASP A 115 -24.68 3.43 1.34
CA ASP A 115 -25.38 3.86 0.12
C ASP A 115 -24.38 4.26 -1.00
N TYR A 116 -23.13 4.62 -0.63
CA TYR A 116 -22.05 4.97 -1.55
C TYR A 116 -21.32 3.74 -2.12
N PHE A 117 -21.24 2.64 -1.34
CA PHE A 117 -20.59 1.38 -1.73
C PHE A 117 -21.43 0.60 -2.75
#